data_bcc7e93cf4c20c5ab03b1364fb67ea73
#
_entry.id   bcc7e93cf4c20c5ab03b1364fb67ea73
#
_cell.length_a   1.000
_cell.length_b   1.000
_cell.length_c   1.000
_cell.angle_alpha   90.00
_cell.angle_beta   90.00
_cell.angle_gamma   90.00
#
_symmetry.space_group_name_H-M   'P 1'
#
loop_
_entity.id
_entity.type
_entity.pdbx_description
1 polymer ?
#
loop_
_entity_poly.entity_id
_entity_poly.type
_entity_poly.pdbx_seq_one_letter_code
_entity_poly.pdbx_strand_id
1 'polypeptide(L)'
;MKEECLICQAPLEYLETGVLMECELCHRQEISKTRCINAHYVCNECHTKGMDAVIGYCLNETSKNPIEILDYMMSLPFCHMHGPEHHTLVGSALLTAYRNAGGEIELLKALKEMMARGQKVPGGACGFWGSCGAAISTGMCMSILSGATPLTQESWGQSNLMTARSLLKIGEVGGPRCCKRNSYLSLQAAAEYIKETKGVTLEMKPVVCHRSDANNQCIGKRCPFHPSHSIPQS
;
A
#
# COMPACT_ATOMS: atom_id res chain seq x y z
N MET A 1 -6.34 10.59 11.46
CA MET A 1 -5.51 9.75 12.36
C MET A 1 -4.10 10.31 12.34
N LYS A 2 -3.58 10.67 13.50
CA LYS A 2 -2.21 11.18 13.64
C LYS A 2 -1.21 10.01 13.47
N GLU A 3 0.01 10.29 13.03
CA GLU A 3 1.11 9.32 13.09
C GLU A 3 1.58 9.20 14.53
N GLU A 4 0.94 8.32 15.24
CA GLU A 4 1.12 8.16 16.67
C GLU A 4 1.39 6.70 16.97
N CYS A 5 2.14 6.47 18.01
CA CYS A 5 2.40 5.15 18.55
C CYS A 5 1.08 4.44 18.88
N LEU A 6 0.93 3.18 18.46
CA LEU A 6 -0.25 2.37 18.78
C LEU A 6 -0.44 2.14 20.29
N ILE A 7 0.62 2.32 21.08
CA ILE A 7 0.61 2.08 22.53
C ILE A 7 0.29 3.36 23.30
N CYS A 8 0.99 4.47 23.01
CA CYS A 8 0.91 5.69 23.82
C CYS A 8 0.56 6.96 23.02
N GLN A 9 0.29 6.85 21.73
CA GLN A 9 -0.06 7.95 20.82
C GLN A 9 1.05 9.02 20.68
N ALA A 10 2.25 8.78 21.18
CA ALA A 10 3.39 9.67 21.00
C ALA A 10 3.90 9.65 19.55
N PRO A 11 4.57 10.72 19.08
CA PRO A 11 5.16 10.77 17.75
C PRO A 11 6.13 9.63 17.47
N LEU A 12 6.24 9.21 16.20
CA LEU A 12 7.24 8.25 15.76
C LEU A 12 8.57 8.94 15.50
N GLU A 13 9.68 8.23 15.76
CA GLU A 13 11.04 8.60 15.39
C GLU A 13 11.66 7.55 14.46
N TYR A 14 12.55 7.99 13.58
CA TYR A 14 13.28 7.17 12.64
C TYR A 14 14.78 7.24 12.96
N LEU A 15 15.36 6.08 13.30
CA LEU A 15 16.74 5.96 13.71
C LEU A 15 17.67 5.85 12.49
N GLU A 16 18.88 6.37 12.59
CA GLU A 16 19.90 6.23 11.54
C GLU A 16 20.37 4.77 11.40
N THR A 17 20.51 4.07 12.51
CA THR A 17 20.89 2.66 12.54
C THR A 17 19.76 1.80 13.10
N GLY A 18 19.64 0.56 12.58
CA GLY A 18 18.69 -0.41 13.14
C GLY A 18 19.14 -0.88 14.52
N VAL A 19 18.22 -0.94 15.46
CA VAL A 19 18.44 -1.48 16.80
C VAL A 19 17.49 -2.64 17.07
N LEU A 20 17.91 -3.58 17.91
CA LEU A 20 17.06 -4.68 18.34
C LEU A 20 15.94 -4.11 19.22
N MET A 21 14.69 -4.36 18.85
CA MET A 21 13.50 -3.89 19.54
C MET A 21 12.57 -5.06 19.82
N GLU A 22 11.89 -5.00 20.97
CA GLU A 22 10.84 -5.95 21.33
C GLU A 22 9.47 -5.36 21.04
N CYS A 23 8.61 -6.14 20.38
CA CYS A 23 7.24 -5.73 20.09
C CYS A 23 6.39 -5.72 21.35
N GLU A 24 5.78 -4.59 21.70
CA GLU A 24 4.91 -4.41 22.87
C GLU A 24 3.69 -5.34 22.91
N LEU A 25 3.29 -5.91 21.75
CA LEU A 25 2.09 -6.72 21.66
C LEU A 25 2.35 -8.23 21.62
N CYS A 26 3.46 -8.68 21.02
CA CYS A 26 3.74 -10.11 20.86
C CYS A 26 5.12 -10.53 21.39
N HIS A 27 5.89 -9.59 21.94
CA HIS A 27 7.22 -9.80 22.52
C HIS A 27 8.28 -10.39 21.56
N ARG A 28 7.99 -10.39 20.24
CA ARG A 28 8.99 -10.76 19.23
C ARG A 28 10.07 -9.68 19.17
N GLN A 29 11.31 -10.12 19.08
CA GLN A 29 12.46 -9.25 18.90
C GLN A 29 12.87 -9.21 17.44
N GLU A 30 13.06 -8.01 16.89
CA GLU A 30 13.59 -7.80 15.54
C GLU A 30 14.33 -6.47 15.44
N ILE A 31 15.18 -6.35 14.42
CA ILE A 31 15.91 -5.11 14.17
C ILE A 31 14.99 -4.15 13.43
N SER A 32 14.77 -2.97 13.98
CA SER A 32 13.96 -1.91 13.37
C SER A 32 14.66 -0.55 13.46
N LYS A 33 14.31 0.35 12.53
CA LYS A 33 14.70 1.76 12.53
C LYS A 33 13.56 2.68 12.95
N THR A 34 12.38 2.15 13.31
CA THR A 34 11.20 2.93 13.61
C THR A 34 10.65 2.54 14.96
N ARG A 35 10.49 3.53 15.84
CA ARG A 35 9.81 3.41 17.15
C ARG A 35 9.18 4.74 17.51
N CYS A 36 8.46 4.83 18.62
CA CYS A 36 8.02 6.14 19.11
C CYS A 36 9.10 6.77 20.01
N ILE A 37 8.97 8.08 20.25
CA ILE A 37 9.89 8.84 21.13
C ILE A 37 9.95 8.29 22.57
N ASN A 38 8.96 7.50 22.99
CA ASN A 38 8.93 6.80 24.27
C ASN A 38 9.45 5.35 24.14
N ALA A 39 10.16 5.04 23.06
CA ALA A 39 10.78 3.75 22.75
C ALA A 39 9.83 2.56 22.51
N HIS A 40 8.50 2.73 22.46
CA HIS A 40 7.60 1.64 22.11
C HIS A 40 7.77 1.24 20.64
N TYR A 41 7.79 -0.05 20.41
CA TYR A 41 7.86 -0.67 19.09
C TYR A 41 6.70 -1.66 18.90
N VAL A 42 6.10 -1.67 17.72
CA VAL A 42 5.08 -2.66 17.30
C VAL A 42 5.51 -3.25 15.97
N CYS A 43 5.69 -4.58 15.92
CA CYS A 43 6.10 -5.28 14.69
C CYS A 43 5.02 -5.21 13.59
N ASN A 44 5.44 -5.41 12.35
CA ASN A 44 4.52 -5.35 11.20
C ASN A 44 3.33 -6.30 11.33
N GLU A 45 3.55 -7.51 11.85
CA GLU A 45 2.49 -8.50 12.03
C GLU A 45 1.43 -8.03 13.04
N CYS A 46 1.85 -7.47 14.16
CA CYS A 46 0.91 -6.91 15.14
C CYS A 46 0.24 -5.62 14.66
N HIS A 47 0.97 -4.82 13.87
CA HIS A 47 0.43 -3.61 13.25
C HIS A 47 -0.70 -3.92 12.26
N THR A 48 -0.64 -5.09 11.61
CA THR A 48 -1.62 -5.53 10.61
C THR A 48 -2.70 -6.45 11.17
N LYS A 49 -2.84 -6.61 12.48
CA LYS A 49 -3.96 -7.36 13.07
C LYS A 49 -5.30 -6.83 12.57
N GLY A 50 -6.17 -7.73 12.10
CA GLY A 50 -7.44 -7.38 11.45
C GLY A 50 -7.41 -7.48 9.92
N MET A 51 -6.26 -7.77 9.32
CA MET A 51 -6.15 -7.95 7.86
C MET A 51 -6.97 -9.13 7.31
N ASP A 52 -7.36 -10.10 8.14
CA ASP A 52 -8.23 -11.20 7.70
C ASP A 52 -9.59 -10.69 7.19
N ALA A 53 -10.09 -9.58 7.73
CA ALA A 53 -11.30 -8.92 7.26
C ALA A 53 -11.18 -8.45 5.79
N VAL A 54 -9.96 -8.16 5.32
CA VAL A 54 -9.68 -7.76 3.93
C VAL A 54 -10.02 -8.87 2.97
N ILE A 55 -9.66 -10.11 3.28
CA ILE A 55 -9.97 -11.26 2.41
C ILE A 55 -11.48 -11.41 2.30
N GLY A 56 -12.20 -11.41 3.42
CA GLY A 56 -13.66 -11.52 3.44
C GLY A 56 -14.33 -10.42 2.62
N TYR A 57 -13.90 -9.18 2.77
CA TYR A 57 -14.39 -8.06 1.98
C TYR A 57 -14.10 -8.26 0.47
N CYS A 58 -12.86 -8.51 0.09
CA CYS A 58 -12.44 -8.64 -1.30
C CYS A 58 -13.17 -9.79 -2.04
N LEU A 59 -13.50 -10.89 -1.35
CA LEU A 59 -14.22 -12.01 -1.96
C LEU A 59 -15.66 -11.64 -2.32
N ASN A 60 -16.30 -10.76 -1.56
CA ASN A 60 -17.69 -10.32 -1.75
C ASN A 60 -17.81 -9.02 -2.55
N GLU A 61 -16.70 -8.34 -2.80
CA GLU A 61 -16.68 -7.07 -3.54
C GLU A 61 -16.89 -7.30 -5.04
N THR A 62 -17.69 -6.42 -5.68
CA THR A 62 -18.03 -6.50 -7.10
C THR A 62 -17.52 -5.30 -7.92
N SER A 63 -17.02 -4.25 -7.28
CA SER A 63 -16.46 -3.09 -7.97
C SER A 63 -15.26 -3.49 -8.84
N LYS A 64 -15.20 -2.92 -10.03
CA LYS A 64 -14.05 -3.02 -10.96
C LYS A 64 -13.06 -1.88 -10.77
N ASN A 65 -13.34 -0.99 -9.81
CA ASN A 65 -12.55 0.18 -9.52
C ASN A 65 -11.64 -0.06 -8.30
N PRO A 66 -10.32 -0.25 -8.48
CA PRO A 66 -9.40 -0.52 -7.37
C PRO A 66 -9.29 0.65 -6.40
N ILE A 67 -9.63 1.88 -6.82
CA ILE A 67 -9.63 3.05 -5.92
C ILE A 67 -10.76 2.92 -4.88
N GLU A 68 -11.97 2.56 -5.29
CA GLU A 68 -13.11 2.37 -4.38
C GLU A 68 -12.84 1.23 -3.40
N ILE A 69 -12.33 0.11 -3.90
CA ILE A 69 -11.97 -1.05 -3.08
C ILE A 69 -10.93 -0.66 -2.04
N LEU A 70 -9.89 0.05 -2.47
CA LEU A 70 -8.84 0.51 -1.57
C LEU A 70 -9.33 1.53 -0.54
N ASP A 71 -10.17 2.50 -0.95
CA ASP A 71 -10.72 3.51 -0.06
C ASP A 71 -11.54 2.91 1.08
N TYR A 72 -12.36 1.91 0.76
CA TYR A 72 -13.08 1.16 1.79
C TYR A 72 -12.10 0.46 2.75
N MET A 73 -11.14 -0.30 2.24
CA MET A 73 -10.16 -0.98 3.09
C MET A 73 -9.34 -0.02 3.94
N MET A 74 -9.01 1.15 3.40
CA MET A 74 -8.31 2.21 4.14
C MET A 74 -9.19 2.93 5.18
N SER A 75 -10.50 2.73 5.18
CA SER A 75 -11.41 3.24 6.21
C SER A 75 -11.56 2.30 7.41
N LEU A 76 -11.09 1.06 7.29
CA LEU A 76 -11.17 0.07 8.36
C LEU A 76 -10.28 0.47 9.56
N PRO A 77 -10.69 0.14 10.79
CA PRO A 77 -10.02 0.62 12.01
C PRO A 77 -8.54 0.27 12.11
N PHE A 78 -8.10 -0.85 11.52
CA PHE A 78 -6.70 -1.28 11.54
C PHE A 78 -5.82 -0.50 10.55
N CYS A 79 -6.40 0.23 9.61
CA CYS A 79 -5.64 0.96 8.60
C CYS A 79 -5.29 2.38 9.06
N HIS A 80 -4.06 2.56 9.50
CA HIS A 80 -3.55 3.85 10.00
C HIS A 80 -3.31 4.85 8.85
N MET A 81 -3.03 6.11 9.19
CA MET A 81 -2.66 7.14 8.18
C MET A 81 -1.45 6.68 7.37
N HIS A 82 -0.45 6.16 8.06
CA HIS A 82 0.75 5.57 7.49
C HIS A 82 1.04 4.24 8.19
N GLY A 83 1.35 3.20 7.42
CA GLY A 83 1.65 1.90 7.98
C GLY A 83 1.87 0.81 6.94
N PRO A 84 2.43 -0.34 7.36
CA PRO A 84 2.77 -1.46 6.48
C PRO A 84 1.53 -2.17 5.91
N GLU A 85 0.34 -1.98 6.44
CA GLU A 85 -0.90 -2.53 5.90
C GLU A 85 -1.10 -2.14 4.43
N HIS A 86 -0.67 -0.94 4.03
CA HIS A 86 -0.76 -0.49 2.63
C HIS A 86 0.05 -1.36 1.66
N HIS A 87 1.09 -2.05 2.16
CA HIS A 87 1.90 -2.96 1.35
C HIS A 87 1.11 -4.17 0.86
N THR A 88 0.02 -4.49 1.54
CA THR A 88 -0.91 -5.57 1.16
C THR A 88 -2.17 -5.01 0.50
N LEU A 89 -2.75 -3.94 1.04
CA LEU A 89 -4.04 -3.41 0.58
C LEU A 89 -4.04 -3.02 -0.89
N VAL A 90 -2.96 -2.41 -1.39
CA VAL A 90 -2.86 -1.96 -2.80
C VAL A 90 -2.97 -3.14 -3.75
N GLY A 91 -2.20 -4.19 -3.53
CA GLY A 91 -2.24 -5.39 -4.36
C GLY A 91 -3.57 -6.15 -4.23
N SER A 92 -4.16 -6.19 -3.03
CA SER A 92 -5.46 -6.81 -2.81
C SER A 92 -6.57 -6.09 -3.57
N ALA A 93 -6.56 -4.75 -3.60
CA ALA A 93 -7.50 -3.96 -4.39
C ALA A 93 -7.36 -4.25 -5.90
N LEU A 94 -6.12 -4.34 -6.41
CA LEU A 94 -5.86 -4.65 -7.82
C LEU A 94 -6.32 -6.06 -8.19
N LEU A 95 -5.99 -7.08 -7.39
CA LEU A 95 -6.40 -8.46 -7.63
C LEU A 95 -7.92 -8.60 -7.66
N THR A 96 -8.61 -7.93 -6.74
CA THR A 96 -10.07 -7.93 -6.65
C THR A 96 -10.69 -7.24 -7.87
N ALA A 97 -10.24 -6.03 -8.20
CA ALA A 97 -10.73 -5.30 -9.37
C ALA A 97 -10.45 -6.05 -10.68
N TYR A 98 -9.27 -6.69 -10.78
CA TYR A 98 -8.89 -7.51 -11.93
C TYR A 98 -9.86 -8.67 -12.14
N ARG A 99 -10.16 -9.47 -11.08
CA ARG A 99 -11.16 -10.54 -11.15
C ARG A 99 -12.53 -9.99 -11.56
N ASN A 100 -12.96 -8.88 -10.95
CA ASN A 100 -14.28 -8.29 -11.21
C ASN A 100 -14.40 -7.71 -12.62
N ALA A 101 -13.28 -7.29 -13.23
CA ALA A 101 -13.22 -6.83 -14.61
C ALA A 101 -13.12 -7.96 -15.64
N GLY A 102 -13.22 -9.22 -15.22
CA GLY A 102 -13.19 -10.39 -16.10
C GLY A 102 -11.81 -11.03 -16.25
N GLY A 103 -10.83 -10.61 -15.47
CA GLY A 103 -9.52 -11.28 -15.44
C GLY A 103 -9.58 -12.64 -14.76
N GLU A 104 -8.90 -13.62 -15.34
CA GLU A 104 -8.86 -14.99 -14.82
C GLU A 104 -7.89 -15.10 -13.64
N ILE A 105 -8.42 -15.39 -12.43
CA ILE A 105 -7.64 -15.60 -11.23
C ILE A 105 -8.45 -16.34 -10.16
N GLU A 106 -7.81 -17.22 -9.41
CA GLU A 106 -8.33 -17.78 -8.17
C GLU A 106 -8.09 -16.76 -7.04
N LEU A 107 -9.11 -15.89 -6.80
CA LEU A 107 -8.94 -14.71 -5.96
C LEU A 107 -8.53 -15.03 -4.52
N LEU A 108 -9.14 -16.05 -3.89
CA LEU A 108 -8.81 -16.42 -2.50
C LEU A 108 -7.34 -16.79 -2.35
N LYS A 109 -6.80 -17.59 -3.27
CA LYS A 109 -5.38 -17.98 -3.27
C LYS A 109 -4.47 -16.78 -3.49
N ALA A 110 -4.84 -15.94 -4.46
CA ALA A 110 -4.09 -14.73 -4.76
C ALA A 110 -4.04 -13.74 -3.59
N LEU A 111 -5.15 -13.54 -2.88
CA LEU A 111 -5.22 -12.67 -1.70
C LEU A 111 -4.37 -13.21 -0.54
N LYS A 112 -4.42 -14.52 -0.27
CA LYS A 112 -3.58 -15.15 0.75
C LYS A 112 -2.09 -14.97 0.44
N GLU A 113 -1.70 -15.16 -0.83
CA GLU A 113 -0.33 -14.96 -1.26
C GLU A 113 0.08 -13.47 -1.18
N MET A 114 -0.81 -12.55 -1.55
CA MET A 114 -0.58 -11.10 -1.41
C MET A 114 -0.33 -10.72 0.05
N MET A 115 -1.11 -11.24 0.98
CA MET A 115 -0.91 -11.01 2.41
C MET A 115 0.44 -11.55 2.89
N ALA A 116 0.75 -12.79 2.53
CA ALA A 116 2.00 -13.43 2.93
C ALA A 116 3.25 -12.69 2.42
N ARG A 117 3.17 -12.09 1.22
CA ARG A 117 4.27 -11.27 0.66
C ARG A 117 4.30 -9.87 1.26
N GLY A 118 3.15 -9.20 1.34
CA GLY A 118 3.05 -7.82 1.80
C GLY A 118 3.54 -7.62 3.23
N GLN A 119 3.27 -8.58 4.11
CA GLN A 119 3.72 -8.58 5.51
C GLN A 119 5.25 -8.65 5.65
N LYS A 120 5.96 -9.14 4.63
CA LYS A 120 7.43 -9.21 4.64
C LYS A 120 8.09 -7.88 4.23
N VAL A 121 7.35 -6.93 3.69
CA VAL A 121 7.88 -5.61 3.33
C VAL A 121 7.94 -4.75 4.59
N PRO A 122 9.13 -4.37 5.06
CA PRO A 122 9.26 -3.68 6.34
C PRO A 122 8.70 -2.27 6.28
N GLY A 123 8.25 -1.77 7.43
CA GLY A 123 7.94 -0.36 7.61
C GLY A 123 9.18 0.52 7.36
N GLY A 124 9.00 1.69 6.76
CA GLY A 124 10.10 2.60 6.45
C GLY A 124 10.89 2.30 5.17
N ALA A 125 10.62 1.19 4.46
CA ALA A 125 11.28 0.84 3.20
C ALA A 125 11.25 1.98 2.17
N CYS A 126 10.18 2.77 2.14
CA CYS A 126 10.02 3.90 1.23
C CYS A 126 11.13 4.95 1.37
N GLY A 127 11.59 5.24 2.59
CA GLY A 127 12.67 6.19 2.86
C GLY A 127 14.05 5.54 2.92
N PHE A 128 14.17 4.39 3.60
CA PHE A 128 15.47 3.77 3.82
C PHE A 128 15.99 2.95 2.63
N TRP A 129 15.09 2.41 1.80
CA TRP A 129 15.46 1.58 0.64
C TRP A 129 15.11 2.24 -0.70
N GLY A 130 14.51 3.44 -0.68
CA GLY A 130 14.00 4.07 -1.90
C GLY A 130 12.88 3.28 -2.59
N SER A 131 12.25 2.35 -1.88
CA SER A 131 11.24 1.44 -2.43
C SER A 131 9.94 1.54 -1.65
N CYS A 132 8.99 2.33 -2.18
CA CYS A 132 7.68 2.49 -1.53
C CYS A 132 6.90 1.17 -1.54
N GLY A 133 6.42 0.73 -0.36
CA GLY A 133 5.69 -0.53 -0.22
C GLY A 133 4.39 -0.58 -1.04
N ALA A 134 3.75 0.55 -1.34
CA ALA A 134 2.62 0.61 -2.25
C ALA A 134 3.03 0.22 -3.68
N ALA A 135 4.18 0.68 -4.15
CA ALA A 135 4.73 0.30 -5.45
C ALA A 135 5.17 -1.18 -5.48
N ILE A 136 5.85 -1.63 -4.41
CA ILE A 136 6.21 -3.07 -4.27
C ILE A 136 4.94 -3.93 -4.34
N SER A 137 3.85 -3.49 -3.73
CA SER A 137 2.56 -4.19 -3.72
C SER A 137 2.00 -4.38 -5.13
N THR A 138 2.14 -3.39 -6.03
CA THR A 138 1.74 -3.55 -7.44
C THR A 138 2.58 -4.57 -8.19
N GLY A 139 3.89 -4.58 -7.94
CA GLY A 139 4.80 -5.61 -8.50
C GLY A 139 4.47 -7.01 -8.00
N MET A 140 4.15 -7.16 -6.70
CA MET A 140 3.68 -8.42 -6.14
C MET A 140 2.36 -8.86 -6.78
N CYS A 141 1.43 -7.94 -7.02
CA CYS A 141 0.19 -8.22 -7.75
C CYS A 141 0.50 -8.79 -9.14
N MET A 142 1.33 -8.12 -9.94
CA MET A 142 1.71 -8.59 -11.27
C MET A 142 2.44 -9.95 -11.21
N SER A 143 3.30 -10.15 -10.22
CA SER A 143 3.97 -11.43 -9.99
C SER A 143 2.98 -12.57 -9.74
N ILE A 144 1.94 -12.32 -8.95
CA ILE A 144 0.87 -13.31 -8.67
C ILE A 144 0.06 -13.58 -9.94
N LEU A 145 -0.35 -12.53 -10.68
CA LEU A 145 -1.11 -12.66 -11.92
C LEU A 145 -0.35 -13.41 -13.02
N SER A 146 0.97 -13.31 -13.04
CA SER A 146 1.82 -13.88 -14.09
C SER A 146 2.58 -15.15 -13.67
N GLY A 147 2.40 -15.60 -12.41
CA GLY A 147 3.16 -16.75 -11.89
C GLY A 147 4.68 -16.52 -11.88
N ALA A 148 5.13 -15.27 -11.66
CA ALA A 148 6.54 -14.93 -11.71
C ALA A 148 7.34 -15.57 -10.57
N THR A 149 8.52 -16.06 -10.91
CA THR A 149 9.54 -16.56 -9.97
C THR A 149 10.89 -15.93 -10.31
N PRO A 150 11.91 -16.05 -9.46
CA PRO A 150 13.27 -15.59 -9.79
C PRO A 150 13.88 -16.22 -11.07
N LEU A 151 13.32 -17.34 -11.52
CA LEU A 151 13.82 -18.08 -12.69
C LEU A 151 13.00 -17.84 -13.96
N THR A 152 11.85 -17.17 -13.87
CA THR A 152 11.04 -16.82 -15.05
C THR A 152 11.63 -15.61 -15.77
N GLN A 153 11.46 -15.54 -17.08
CA GLN A 153 12.02 -14.46 -17.90
C GLN A 153 11.05 -13.28 -18.02
N GLU A 154 10.01 -13.42 -18.85
CA GLU A 154 9.06 -12.35 -19.16
C GLU A 154 8.26 -11.91 -17.94
N SER A 155 7.67 -12.83 -17.19
CA SER A 155 6.85 -12.52 -16.02
C SER A 155 7.67 -11.89 -14.89
N TRP A 156 8.95 -12.25 -14.74
CA TRP A 156 9.88 -11.55 -13.85
C TRP A 156 10.07 -10.09 -14.28
N GLY A 157 10.30 -9.87 -15.59
CA GLY A 157 10.42 -8.52 -16.14
C GLY A 157 9.18 -7.68 -15.93
N GLN A 158 8.00 -8.24 -16.23
CA GLN A 158 6.71 -7.57 -16.03
C GLN A 158 6.50 -7.14 -14.58
N SER A 159 6.82 -7.99 -13.61
CA SER A 159 6.66 -7.69 -12.18
C SER A 159 7.55 -6.52 -11.73
N ASN A 160 8.81 -6.50 -12.20
CA ASN A 160 9.75 -5.43 -11.90
C ASN A 160 9.35 -4.11 -12.58
N LEU A 161 8.89 -4.15 -13.84
CA LEU A 161 8.39 -2.98 -14.55
C LEU A 161 7.14 -2.37 -13.91
N MET A 162 6.23 -3.19 -13.40
CA MET A 162 5.06 -2.71 -12.66
C MET A 162 5.49 -1.91 -11.41
N THR A 163 6.45 -2.43 -10.64
CA THR A 163 7.01 -1.73 -9.49
C THR A 163 7.70 -0.42 -9.92
N ALA A 164 8.51 -0.47 -10.96
CA ALA A 164 9.26 0.69 -11.45
C ALA A 164 8.33 1.82 -11.92
N ARG A 165 7.28 1.52 -12.69
CA ARG A 165 6.27 2.51 -13.12
C ARG A 165 5.55 3.17 -11.93
N SER A 166 5.22 2.38 -10.92
CA SER A 166 4.62 2.90 -9.69
C SER A 166 5.59 3.77 -8.90
N LEU A 167 6.86 3.37 -8.78
CA LEU A 167 7.91 4.16 -8.13
C LEU A 167 8.17 5.48 -8.86
N LEU A 168 8.15 5.47 -10.19
CA LEU A 168 8.33 6.68 -10.99
C LEU A 168 7.26 7.72 -10.67
N LYS A 169 5.97 7.36 -10.74
CA LYS A 169 4.88 8.28 -10.38
C LYS A 169 4.98 8.80 -8.94
N ILE A 170 5.42 7.96 -7.99
CA ILE A 170 5.62 8.37 -6.60
C ILE A 170 6.79 9.35 -6.49
N GLY A 171 7.91 9.05 -7.13
CA GLY A 171 9.13 9.85 -7.09
C GLY A 171 8.94 11.26 -7.68
N GLU A 172 8.19 11.38 -8.78
CA GLU A 172 7.86 12.66 -9.43
C GLU A 172 7.07 13.61 -8.51
N VAL A 173 6.16 13.07 -7.70
CA VAL A 173 5.41 13.88 -6.72
C VAL A 173 6.26 14.23 -5.50
N GLY A 174 7.18 13.37 -5.11
CA GLY A 174 8.12 13.57 -4.01
C GLY A 174 7.53 13.37 -2.62
N GLY A 175 8.38 13.68 -1.62
CA GLY A 175 8.10 13.50 -0.20
C GLY A 175 7.52 14.74 0.51
N PRO A 176 7.28 14.63 1.83
CA PRO A 176 7.46 13.43 2.65
C PRO A 176 6.47 12.30 2.29
N ARG A 177 6.69 11.11 2.85
CA ARG A 177 5.83 9.94 2.60
C ARG A 177 4.36 10.26 2.85
N CYS A 178 3.50 9.65 2.04
CA CYS A 178 2.07 9.57 2.32
C CYS A 178 1.55 8.25 1.77
N CYS A 179 1.26 7.28 2.65
CA CYS A 179 0.82 5.95 2.22
C CYS A 179 -0.47 6.00 1.41
N LYS A 180 -1.39 6.93 1.72
CA LYS A 180 -2.63 7.12 0.97
C LYS A 180 -2.35 7.62 -0.46
N ARG A 181 -1.61 8.74 -0.61
CA ARG A 181 -1.22 9.29 -1.91
C ARG A 181 -0.46 8.28 -2.76
N ASN A 182 0.55 7.65 -2.17
CA ASN A 182 1.40 6.71 -2.88
C ASN A 182 0.62 5.46 -3.33
N SER A 183 -0.38 5.04 -2.55
CA SER A 183 -1.28 3.96 -2.94
C SER A 183 -2.11 4.33 -4.16
N TYR A 184 -2.70 5.52 -4.21
CA TYR A 184 -3.46 5.97 -5.39
C TYR A 184 -2.59 6.11 -6.65
N LEU A 185 -1.38 6.70 -6.51
CA LEU A 185 -0.42 6.81 -7.62
C LEU A 185 -0.03 5.42 -8.16
N SER A 186 0.19 4.46 -7.25
CA SER A 186 0.52 3.08 -7.60
C SER A 186 -0.63 2.39 -8.31
N LEU A 187 -1.88 2.58 -7.87
CA LEU A 187 -3.05 2.01 -8.54
C LEU A 187 -3.23 2.57 -9.96
N GLN A 188 -3.00 3.87 -10.15
CA GLN A 188 -3.06 4.48 -11.50
C GLN A 188 -2.04 3.87 -12.45
N ALA A 189 -0.75 3.78 -12.02
CA ALA A 189 0.29 3.14 -12.83
C ALA A 189 -0.02 1.67 -13.13
N ALA A 190 -0.53 0.96 -12.12
CA ALA A 190 -0.84 -0.45 -12.23
C ALA A 190 -2.02 -0.73 -13.16
N ALA A 191 -3.07 0.09 -13.13
CA ALA A 191 -4.23 -0.06 -14.01
C ALA A 191 -3.84 0.11 -15.49
N GLU A 192 -3.00 1.11 -15.80
CA GLU A 192 -2.45 1.32 -17.12
C GLU A 192 -1.65 0.09 -17.60
N TYR A 193 -0.76 -0.42 -16.74
CA TYR A 193 0.10 -1.54 -17.08
C TYR A 193 -0.63 -2.89 -17.17
N ILE A 194 -1.65 -3.12 -16.34
CA ILE A 194 -2.53 -4.30 -16.43
C ILE A 194 -3.26 -4.30 -17.77
N LYS A 195 -3.79 -3.14 -18.20
CA LYS A 195 -4.41 -3.01 -19.51
C LYS A 195 -3.45 -3.36 -20.64
N GLU A 196 -2.22 -2.84 -20.59
CA GLU A 196 -1.20 -3.10 -21.63
C GLU A 196 -0.79 -4.58 -21.69
N THR A 197 -0.61 -5.25 -20.55
CA THR A 197 0.00 -6.58 -20.48
C THR A 197 -0.99 -7.72 -20.37
N LYS A 198 -2.19 -7.48 -19.84
CA LYS A 198 -3.22 -8.49 -19.61
C LYS A 198 -4.50 -8.26 -20.42
N GLY A 199 -4.62 -7.11 -21.12
CA GLY A 199 -5.82 -6.77 -21.87
C GLY A 199 -7.05 -6.46 -20.99
N VAL A 200 -6.92 -6.45 -19.67
CA VAL A 200 -8.02 -6.19 -18.74
C VAL A 200 -8.05 -4.72 -18.38
N THR A 201 -9.19 -4.07 -18.63
CA THR A 201 -9.40 -2.65 -18.31
C THR A 201 -10.10 -2.52 -16.97
N LEU A 202 -9.41 -1.92 -15.98
CA LEU A 202 -9.99 -1.58 -14.70
C LEU A 202 -10.73 -0.24 -14.79
N GLU A 203 -11.82 -0.10 -14.04
CA GLU A 203 -12.48 1.19 -13.89
C GLU A 203 -11.64 2.08 -12.97
N MET A 204 -11.44 3.35 -13.40
CA MET A 204 -10.63 4.30 -12.63
C MET A 204 -11.42 5.58 -12.41
N LYS A 205 -11.90 5.82 -11.19
CA LYS A 205 -12.55 7.08 -10.82
C LYS A 205 -11.52 8.13 -10.41
N PRO A 206 -11.84 9.42 -10.58
CA PRO A 206 -11.05 10.50 -10.02
C PRO A 206 -10.89 10.35 -8.52
N VAL A 207 -9.69 10.63 -8.02
CA VAL A 207 -9.38 10.57 -6.59
C VAL A 207 -9.42 11.95 -5.98
N VAL A 208 -10.18 12.10 -4.88
CA VAL A 208 -10.14 13.27 -4.00
C VAL A 208 -9.78 12.80 -2.59
N CYS A 209 -8.72 13.34 -2.01
CA CYS A 209 -8.27 12.94 -0.70
C CYS A 209 -9.15 13.55 0.41
N HIS A 210 -9.77 12.71 1.23
CA HIS A 210 -10.56 13.13 2.40
C HIS A 210 -9.77 13.05 3.72
N ARG A 211 -8.43 12.92 3.65
CA ARG A 211 -7.57 12.68 4.81
C ARG A 211 -6.46 13.73 4.96
N SER A 212 -6.53 14.83 4.17
CA SER A 212 -5.52 15.91 4.16
C SER A 212 -5.35 16.54 5.54
N ASP A 213 -6.46 16.84 6.20
CA ASP A 213 -6.48 17.58 7.46
C ASP A 213 -6.03 16.73 8.66
N ALA A 214 -6.16 15.40 8.55
CA ALA A 214 -5.70 14.46 9.56
C ALA A 214 -4.23 14.02 9.34
N ASN A 215 -3.58 14.46 8.27
CA ASN A 215 -2.23 14.04 7.91
C ASN A 215 -1.22 15.17 8.15
N ASN A 216 -0.46 15.09 9.24
CA ASN A 216 0.58 16.06 9.58
C ASN A 216 1.71 16.17 8.53
N GLN A 217 1.83 15.19 7.61
CA GLN A 217 2.82 15.15 6.53
C GLN A 217 2.20 15.49 5.17
N CYS A 218 0.99 16.06 5.17
CA CYS A 218 0.32 16.45 3.93
C CYS A 218 1.11 17.57 3.22
N ILE A 219 1.36 17.36 1.91
CA ILE A 219 2.05 18.35 1.07
C ILE A 219 1.09 19.41 0.48
N GLY A 220 -0.18 19.41 0.93
CA GLY A 220 -1.20 20.37 0.51
C GLY A 220 -1.41 20.37 -1.01
N LYS A 221 -1.51 21.54 -1.60
CA LYS A 221 -1.75 21.74 -3.05
C LYS A 221 -0.73 21.09 -3.98
N ARG A 222 0.43 20.67 -3.51
CA ARG A 222 1.37 19.90 -4.32
C ARG A 222 0.94 18.44 -4.52
N CYS A 223 0.01 17.93 -3.70
CA CYS A 223 -0.54 16.60 -3.85
C CYS A 223 -1.61 16.59 -4.96
N PRO A 224 -1.50 15.74 -5.99
CA PRO A 224 -2.48 15.71 -7.09
C PRO A 224 -3.91 15.34 -6.63
N PHE A 225 -4.05 14.78 -5.44
CA PHE A 225 -5.34 14.35 -4.87
C PHE A 225 -5.87 15.32 -3.80
N HIS A 226 -5.25 16.49 -3.62
CA HIS A 226 -5.70 17.43 -2.60
C HIS A 226 -7.08 18.01 -2.96
N PRO A 227 -8.02 18.16 -1.99
CA PRO A 227 -9.38 18.62 -2.27
C PRO A 227 -9.46 19.98 -2.98
N SER A 228 -8.45 20.85 -2.79
CA SER A 228 -8.40 22.15 -3.49
C SER A 228 -8.35 22.09 -5.01
N HIS A 229 -8.03 20.92 -5.60
CA HIS A 229 -8.08 20.73 -7.06
C HIS A 229 -9.48 20.44 -7.57
N SER A 230 -10.40 20.07 -6.68
CA SER A 230 -11.78 19.74 -7.02
C SER A 230 -12.74 20.92 -6.82
N ILE A 231 -12.26 22.04 -6.25
CA ILE A 231 -13.04 23.26 -6.06
C ILE A 231 -12.86 24.11 -7.33
N PRO A 232 -13.94 24.43 -8.09
CA PRO A 232 -13.83 25.38 -9.19
C PRO A 232 -13.25 26.69 -8.67
N GLN A 233 -12.22 27.21 -9.34
CA GLN A 233 -11.71 28.56 -9.03
C GLN A 233 -12.82 29.54 -9.48
N SER A 234 -13.48 30.13 -8.50
CA SER A 234 -14.48 31.19 -8.69
C SER A 234 -13.85 32.49 -9.14
#